data_0c756d667c8351c95410192cabc09634
#
_entry.id   0c756d667c8351c95410192cabc09634
#
_cell.length_a   1.000
_cell.length_b   1.000
_cell.length_c   1.000
_cell.angle_alpha   90.00
_cell.angle_beta   90.00
_cell.angle_gamma   90.00
#
_symmetry.space_group_name_H-M   'P 1'
#
loop_
_entity.id
_entity.type
_entity.pdbx_description
1 polymer ?
#
loop_
_entity_poly.entity_id
_entity_poly.type
_entity_poly.pdbx_seq_one_letter_code
_entity_poly.pdbx_strand_id
1 'polypeptide(L)'
;MNAPSDMPTTPVFPSRLPNVGTTIFTVMSALAAEKGAVNLGQGFPDFDCDPRIIDAVAAAMRNGHNQYPPMAGVAPLRDAIADKIAQVYGRRYDPATEITVTAGATQALLTAIMCTVHPGDEVIVVEPTYDSYLPSIELAGGKPVFVTLEAPDYAIPFDRLAAAITPKTRMILINTPHNPTGTVWRESDMHKLEEIVRGTNVLILSDEVYEHMVYDGARHESVARYPELAARSFIVSSFGKTYHVTGWKVGYVAAPAALTAEFRKVHQFNVFTVNTPMQIGLADYLRDPAPYLTLADFYQKKRDFFRAGLERTRFKLLPCTGTYFQCVDYSAISDLPEAEFSKWLTSEIGVAAIPVSAFYHEPHESGVVRFCFAKQESTLASALERLARL
;
A
#
# COMPACT_ATOMS: atom_id res chain seq x y z
N MET A 1 -29.31 55.01 2.20
CA MET A 1 -28.37 54.49 1.19
C MET A 1 -27.41 53.58 1.93
N ASN A 2 -27.66 52.27 1.87
CA ASN A 2 -26.76 51.27 2.47
C ASN A 2 -25.71 50.93 1.41
N ALA A 3 -24.44 51.16 1.72
CA ALA A 3 -23.34 50.70 0.91
C ALA A 3 -23.34 49.14 0.87
N PRO A 4 -23.09 48.53 -0.29
CA PRO A 4 -22.96 47.08 -0.33
C PRO A 4 -21.73 46.69 0.47
N SER A 5 -21.90 45.72 1.36
CA SER A 5 -20.79 45.09 2.10
C SER A 5 -19.92 44.36 1.09
N ASP A 6 -18.76 44.90 0.77
CA ASP A 6 -17.70 44.21 0.07
C ASP A 6 -17.24 43.04 0.92
N MET A 7 -17.88 41.88 0.78
CA MET A 7 -17.31 40.63 1.27
C MET A 7 -16.05 40.34 0.41
N PRO A 8 -14.91 40.09 1.04
CA PRO A 8 -13.71 39.76 0.29
C PRO A 8 -13.97 38.49 -0.53
N THR A 9 -13.89 38.59 -1.85
CA THR A 9 -13.97 37.42 -2.73
C THR A 9 -12.73 36.55 -2.51
N THR A 10 -12.93 35.28 -2.15
CA THR A 10 -11.83 34.33 -2.04
C THR A 10 -11.06 34.28 -3.37
N PRO A 11 -9.74 34.43 -3.37
CA PRO A 11 -8.96 34.33 -4.60
C PRO A 11 -9.19 33.00 -5.30
N VAL A 12 -9.46 33.04 -6.60
CA VAL A 12 -9.55 31.83 -7.42
C VAL A 12 -8.13 31.39 -7.79
N PHE A 13 -7.77 30.16 -7.45
CA PHE A 13 -6.50 29.55 -7.83
C PHE A 13 -6.74 28.19 -8.50
N PRO A 14 -5.93 27.83 -9.51
CA PRO A 14 -6.06 26.52 -10.16
C PRO A 14 -5.63 25.39 -9.24
N SER A 15 -6.40 24.29 -9.24
CA SER A 15 -6.01 23.09 -8.49
C SER A 15 -4.77 22.45 -9.13
N ARG A 16 -3.86 21.95 -8.29
CA ARG A 16 -2.73 21.10 -8.73
C ARG A 16 -3.18 19.68 -9.09
N LEU A 17 -4.31 19.24 -8.53
CA LEU A 17 -4.89 17.91 -8.70
C LEU A 17 -6.40 18.06 -9.01
N PRO A 18 -6.77 18.57 -10.19
CA PRO A 18 -8.16 18.91 -10.51
C PRO A 18 -9.09 17.68 -10.56
N ASN A 19 -8.53 16.49 -10.79
CA ASN A 19 -9.28 15.24 -10.92
C ASN A 19 -9.36 14.47 -9.59
N VAL A 20 -8.75 14.96 -8.52
CA VAL A 20 -8.79 14.30 -7.21
C VAL A 20 -9.98 14.82 -6.41
N GLY A 21 -10.94 13.93 -6.14
CA GLY A 21 -12.11 14.19 -5.30
C GLY A 21 -12.05 13.46 -3.95
N THR A 22 -13.22 13.33 -3.32
CA THR A 22 -13.36 12.50 -2.11
C THR A 22 -13.11 11.05 -2.45
N THR A 23 -12.20 10.39 -1.73
CA THR A 23 -11.84 9.01 -2.03
C THR A 23 -13.00 8.05 -1.78
N ILE A 24 -13.04 6.96 -2.52
CA ILE A 24 -14.04 5.89 -2.33
C ILE A 24 -14.01 5.34 -0.89
N PHE A 25 -12.85 5.29 -0.27
CA PHE A 25 -12.70 4.86 1.12
C PHE A 25 -13.45 5.78 2.10
N THR A 26 -13.37 7.09 1.90
CA THR A 26 -14.09 8.08 2.72
C THR A 26 -15.60 7.94 2.50
N VAL A 27 -16.05 7.83 1.25
CA VAL A 27 -17.46 7.70 0.91
C VAL A 27 -18.07 6.44 1.53
N MET A 28 -17.42 5.27 1.33
CA MET A 28 -17.93 4.00 1.84
C MET A 28 -17.88 3.91 3.37
N SER A 29 -16.88 4.54 4.01
CA SER A 29 -16.80 4.56 5.48
C SER A 29 -17.84 5.46 6.11
N ALA A 30 -18.14 6.61 5.51
CA ALA A 30 -19.24 7.48 5.95
C ALA A 30 -20.58 6.76 5.83
N LEU A 31 -20.83 6.08 4.70
CA LEU A 31 -22.05 5.30 4.50
C LEU A 31 -22.16 4.14 5.49
N ALA A 32 -21.06 3.42 5.73
CA ALA A 32 -21.05 2.32 6.72
C ALA A 32 -21.39 2.82 8.13
N ALA A 33 -20.85 3.96 8.54
CA ALA A 33 -21.16 4.58 9.83
C ALA A 33 -22.62 5.03 9.92
N GLU A 34 -23.15 5.67 8.86
CA GLU A 34 -24.56 6.10 8.78
C GLU A 34 -25.52 4.92 8.91
N LYS A 35 -25.23 3.80 8.25
CA LYS A 35 -26.10 2.62 8.21
C LYS A 35 -25.87 1.61 9.33
N GLY A 36 -24.87 1.82 10.21
CA GLY A 36 -24.47 0.82 11.22
C GLY A 36 -24.01 -0.50 10.58
N ALA A 37 -23.40 -0.41 9.40
CA ALA A 37 -22.89 -1.55 8.66
C ALA A 37 -21.55 -2.02 9.20
N VAL A 38 -21.26 -3.32 9.07
CA VAL A 38 -19.92 -3.87 9.32
C VAL A 38 -18.97 -3.37 8.24
N ASN A 39 -17.97 -2.57 8.62
CA ASN A 39 -17.06 -1.96 7.65
C ASN A 39 -15.90 -2.89 7.30
N LEU A 40 -16.05 -3.64 6.20
CA LEU A 40 -14.97 -4.42 5.58
C LEU A 40 -14.32 -3.69 4.39
N GLY A 41 -14.67 -2.43 4.14
CA GLY A 41 -14.04 -1.60 3.11
C GLY A 41 -12.70 -1.04 3.53
N GLN A 42 -12.53 -0.70 4.82
CA GLN A 42 -11.31 -0.08 5.36
C GLN A 42 -10.15 -1.06 5.51
N GLY A 43 -9.00 -0.69 4.90
CA GLY A 43 -7.78 -1.49 4.87
C GLY A 43 -6.89 -1.32 6.11
N PHE A 44 -7.46 -1.46 7.32
CA PHE A 44 -6.70 -1.48 8.58
C PHE A 44 -7.40 -2.37 9.63
N PRO A 45 -6.62 -2.90 10.60
CA PRO A 45 -7.15 -3.73 11.67
C PRO A 45 -8.15 -3.01 12.59
N ASP A 46 -9.12 -3.77 13.13
CA ASP A 46 -10.02 -3.36 14.22
C ASP A 46 -9.62 -3.99 15.57
N PHE A 47 -8.39 -4.49 15.65
CA PHE A 47 -7.75 -5.02 16.85
C PHE A 47 -6.45 -4.27 17.12
N ASP A 48 -6.02 -4.27 18.40
CA ASP A 48 -4.85 -3.54 18.86
C ASP A 48 -3.53 -4.21 18.41
N CYS A 49 -2.47 -3.40 18.41
CA CYS A 49 -1.11 -3.89 18.24
C CYS A 49 -0.60 -4.60 19.51
N ASP A 50 0.55 -5.24 19.42
CA ASP A 50 1.22 -5.86 20.58
C ASP A 50 1.52 -4.79 21.65
N PRO A 51 1.10 -4.98 22.92
CA PRO A 51 1.37 -4.00 23.98
C PRO A 51 2.86 -3.74 24.20
N ARG A 52 3.75 -4.70 23.91
CA ARG A 52 5.20 -4.52 24.02
C ARG A 52 5.72 -3.37 23.15
N ILE A 53 5.14 -3.15 21.97
CA ILE A 53 5.56 -2.04 21.11
C ILE A 53 5.09 -0.69 21.66
N ILE A 54 3.91 -0.65 22.31
CA ILE A 54 3.39 0.54 22.99
C ILE A 54 4.31 0.89 24.18
N ASP A 55 4.66 -0.12 24.99
CA ASP A 55 5.54 0.06 26.16
C ASP A 55 6.92 0.55 25.75
N ALA A 56 7.49 0.02 24.66
CA ALA A 56 8.78 0.47 24.12
C ALA A 56 8.74 1.95 23.70
N VAL A 57 7.67 2.38 23.02
CA VAL A 57 7.50 3.80 22.65
C VAL A 57 7.30 4.68 23.87
N ALA A 58 6.48 4.27 24.84
CA ALA A 58 6.27 5.01 26.08
C ALA A 58 7.57 5.14 26.88
N ALA A 59 8.39 4.08 26.92
CA ALA A 59 9.71 4.11 27.54
C ALA A 59 10.64 5.11 26.82
N ALA A 60 10.65 5.11 25.50
CA ALA A 60 11.44 6.07 24.71
C ALA A 60 11.08 7.52 25.06
N MET A 61 9.78 7.84 25.16
CA MET A 61 9.31 9.20 25.57
C MET A 61 9.79 9.56 26.98
N ARG A 62 9.65 8.65 27.97
CA ARG A 62 10.06 8.87 29.34
C ARG A 62 11.59 9.03 29.49
N ASN A 63 12.36 8.34 28.65
CA ASN A 63 13.81 8.38 28.63
C ASN A 63 14.39 9.57 27.84
N GLY A 64 13.55 10.53 27.44
CA GLY A 64 13.98 11.78 26.85
C GLY A 64 14.21 11.77 25.34
N HIS A 65 13.80 10.73 24.61
CA HIS A 65 13.90 10.68 23.15
C HIS A 65 12.80 11.52 22.47
N ASN A 66 12.72 12.83 22.79
CA ASN A 66 11.63 13.72 22.35
C ASN A 66 12.08 14.85 21.42
N GLN A 67 13.37 14.89 21.07
CA GLN A 67 13.91 15.89 20.16
C GLN A 67 14.09 15.31 18.74
N TYR A 68 14.39 16.18 17.78
CA TYR A 68 14.60 15.78 16.39
C TYR A 68 15.71 14.72 16.28
N PRO A 69 15.45 13.60 15.56
CA PRO A 69 16.48 12.64 15.23
C PRO A 69 17.24 13.11 13.98
N PRO A 70 18.30 12.41 13.56
CA PRO A 70 18.89 12.59 12.24
C PRO A 70 17.84 12.45 11.13
N MET A 71 17.97 13.24 10.07
CA MET A 71 17.02 13.29 8.92
C MET A 71 16.73 11.89 8.33
N ALA A 72 17.76 11.06 8.19
CA ALA A 72 17.59 9.69 7.68
C ALA A 72 16.94 8.71 8.65
N GLY A 73 16.65 9.14 9.88
CA GLY A 73 16.17 8.30 10.98
C GLY A 73 17.26 7.92 11.97
N VAL A 74 16.86 7.40 13.13
CA VAL A 74 17.79 6.97 14.18
C VAL A 74 18.61 5.76 13.73
N ALA A 75 19.92 5.75 14.06
CA ALA A 75 20.80 4.65 13.65
C ALA A 75 20.31 3.27 14.11
N PRO A 76 19.86 3.07 15.37
CA PRO A 76 19.37 1.76 15.81
C PRO A 76 18.23 1.21 14.97
N LEU A 77 17.31 2.05 14.46
CA LEU A 77 16.22 1.58 13.59
C LEU A 77 16.71 1.23 12.19
N ARG A 78 17.62 2.05 11.64
CA ARG A 78 18.20 1.77 10.30
C ARG A 78 19.04 0.48 10.31
N ASP A 79 19.79 0.23 11.40
CA ASP A 79 20.55 -1.01 11.60
C ASP A 79 19.61 -2.21 11.68
N ALA A 80 18.54 -2.14 12.47
CA ALA A 80 17.55 -3.19 12.60
C ALA A 80 16.82 -3.49 11.27
N ILE A 81 16.53 -2.45 10.46
CA ILE A 81 15.97 -2.62 9.11
C ILE A 81 16.97 -3.35 8.20
N ALA A 82 18.24 -2.96 8.21
CA ALA A 82 19.28 -3.61 7.41
C ALA A 82 19.43 -5.09 7.77
N ASP A 83 19.42 -5.41 9.06
CA ASP A 83 19.48 -6.77 9.58
C ASP A 83 18.26 -7.60 9.17
N LYS A 84 17.05 -7.04 9.29
CA LYS A 84 15.81 -7.67 8.82
C LYS A 84 15.87 -7.98 7.33
N ILE A 85 16.25 -7.02 6.48
CA ILE A 85 16.33 -7.22 5.03
C ILE A 85 17.37 -8.30 4.70
N ALA A 86 18.53 -8.29 5.37
CA ALA A 86 19.57 -9.30 5.19
C ALA A 86 19.07 -10.70 5.59
N GLN A 87 18.37 -10.81 6.71
CA GLN A 87 17.84 -12.07 7.20
C GLN A 87 16.75 -12.65 6.28
N VAL A 88 15.83 -11.79 5.81
CA VAL A 88 14.65 -12.25 5.06
C VAL A 88 14.93 -12.39 3.57
N TYR A 89 15.75 -11.50 3.00
CA TYR A 89 15.96 -11.41 1.55
C TYR A 89 17.39 -11.72 1.10
N GLY A 90 18.32 -11.92 2.03
CA GLY A 90 19.72 -12.26 1.71
C GLY A 90 20.57 -11.08 1.21
N ARG A 91 20.04 -9.85 1.21
CA ARG A 91 20.74 -8.64 0.80
C ARG A 91 20.86 -7.66 1.98
N ARG A 92 22.10 -7.24 2.28
CA ARG A 92 22.34 -6.20 3.27
C ARG A 92 22.51 -4.85 2.59
N TYR A 93 21.69 -3.87 3.00
CA TYR A 93 21.85 -2.47 2.68
C TYR A 93 22.70 -1.78 3.74
N ASP A 94 23.54 -0.81 3.35
CA ASP A 94 24.26 0.03 4.31
C ASP A 94 23.26 0.95 5.05
N PRO A 95 23.09 0.78 6.37
CA PRO A 95 22.13 1.57 7.12
C PRO A 95 22.45 3.09 7.12
N ALA A 96 23.71 3.48 6.88
CA ALA A 96 24.07 4.88 6.84
C ALA A 96 23.70 5.56 5.52
N THR A 97 23.87 4.87 4.39
CA THR A 97 23.78 5.44 3.04
C THR A 97 22.63 4.92 2.19
N GLU A 98 22.00 3.80 2.56
CA GLU A 98 21.01 3.12 1.72
C GLU A 98 19.63 2.94 2.37
N ILE A 99 19.46 3.33 3.65
CA ILE A 99 18.19 3.24 4.37
C ILE A 99 17.74 4.59 4.89
N THR A 100 16.48 4.95 4.66
CA THR A 100 15.85 6.16 5.16
C THR A 100 14.52 5.84 5.81
N VAL A 101 14.31 6.26 7.06
CA VAL A 101 13.02 6.16 7.77
C VAL A 101 12.09 7.25 7.27
N THR A 102 10.84 6.91 7.01
CA THR A 102 9.84 7.78 6.37
C THR A 102 8.56 7.91 7.20
N ALA A 103 7.79 8.98 6.97
CA ALA A 103 6.47 9.18 7.58
C ALA A 103 5.40 8.26 6.94
N GLY A 104 5.65 6.95 7.02
CA GLY A 104 4.88 5.91 6.38
C GLY A 104 5.21 5.76 4.89
N ALA A 105 4.63 4.72 4.26
CA ALA A 105 4.88 4.38 2.86
C ALA A 105 4.40 5.45 1.89
N THR A 106 3.24 6.08 2.14
CA THR A 106 2.69 7.11 1.23
C THR A 106 3.67 8.27 1.00
N GLN A 107 4.32 8.75 2.09
CA GLN A 107 5.34 9.80 1.96
C GLN A 107 6.61 9.26 1.27
N ALA A 108 6.98 8.01 1.53
CA ALA A 108 8.11 7.35 0.88
C ALA A 108 7.93 7.29 -0.64
N LEU A 109 6.76 6.83 -1.10
CA LEU A 109 6.38 6.73 -2.51
C LEU A 109 6.39 8.10 -3.19
N LEU A 110 5.72 9.09 -2.59
CA LEU A 110 5.73 10.47 -3.10
C LEU A 110 7.17 11.00 -3.24
N THR A 111 8.01 10.80 -2.22
CA THR A 111 9.39 11.31 -2.23
C THR A 111 10.25 10.61 -3.29
N ALA A 112 10.10 9.29 -3.47
CA ALA A 112 10.83 8.53 -4.49
C ALA A 112 10.45 9.02 -5.91
N ILE A 113 9.17 9.30 -6.14
CA ILE A 113 8.68 9.87 -7.40
C ILE A 113 9.22 11.30 -7.58
N MET A 114 9.05 12.17 -6.58
CA MET A 114 9.47 13.58 -6.65
C MET A 114 10.98 13.77 -6.87
N CYS A 115 11.80 12.85 -6.40
CA CYS A 115 13.27 12.98 -6.54
C CYS A 115 13.81 12.44 -7.87
N THR A 116 13.00 11.71 -8.66
CA THR A 116 13.49 11.02 -9.88
C THR A 116 12.67 11.32 -11.13
N VAL A 117 11.40 11.67 -10.98
CA VAL A 117 10.47 11.94 -12.08
C VAL A 117 10.48 13.45 -12.37
N HIS A 118 10.71 13.81 -13.63
CA HIS A 118 10.69 15.19 -14.12
C HIS A 118 9.49 15.44 -15.02
N PRO A 119 9.13 16.72 -15.26
CA PRO A 119 8.04 17.04 -16.16
C PRO A 119 8.20 16.40 -17.55
N GLY A 120 7.21 15.61 -17.94
CA GLY A 120 7.17 14.88 -19.21
C GLY A 120 7.75 13.46 -19.18
N ASP A 121 8.40 13.03 -18.09
CA ASP A 121 8.76 11.64 -17.88
C ASP A 121 7.51 10.75 -17.76
N GLU A 122 7.61 9.53 -18.21
CA GLU A 122 6.57 8.51 -18.11
C GLU A 122 6.84 7.57 -16.93
N VAL A 123 5.77 7.29 -16.17
CA VAL A 123 5.80 6.29 -15.09
C VAL A 123 4.78 5.21 -15.41
N ILE A 124 5.27 3.98 -15.60
CA ILE A 124 4.39 2.83 -15.83
C ILE A 124 3.79 2.41 -14.49
N VAL A 125 2.46 2.32 -14.46
CA VAL A 125 1.66 1.91 -13.31
C VAL A 125 0.84 0.68 -13.68
N VAL A 126 0.94 -0.35 -12.84
CA VAL A 126 0.12 -1.55 -12.99
C VAL A 126 -1.21 -1.31 -12.26
N GLU A 127 -2.33 -1.42 -12.97
CA GLU A 127 -3.66 -1.22 -12.37
C GLU A 127 -4.53 -2.49 -12.42
N PRO A 128 -5.46 -2.68 -11.45
CA PRO A 128 -5.96 -1.70 -10.48
C PRO A 128 -4.87 -1.24 -9.52
N THR A 129 -4.86 0.03 -9.12
CA THR A 129 -3.72 0.63 -8.42
C THR A 129 -4.12 1.42 -7.18
N TYR A 130 -3.25 1.44 -6.16
CA TYR A 130 -3.47 2.23 -4.96
C TYR A 130 -3.56 3.73 -5.29
N ASP A 131 -4.55 4.40 -4.73
CA ASP A 131 -5.00 5.74 -5.08
C ASP A 131 -3.95 6.86 -4.92
N SER A 132 -2.88 6.64 -4.15
CA SER A 132 -1.84 7.65 -3.95
C SER A 132 -0.81 7.73 -5.09
N TYR A 133 -0.74 6.73 -5.98
CA TYR A 133 0.32 6.68 -6.99
C TYR A 133 0.13 7.75 -8.07
N LEU A 134 -1.07 7.83 -8.64
CA LEU A 134 -1.39 8.79 -9.70
C LEU A 134 -1.17 10.24 -9.27
N PRO A 135 -1.75 10.71 -8.16
CA PRO A 135 -1.52 12.07 -7.67
C PRO A 135 -0.05 12.37 -7.41
N SER A 136 0.74 11.38 -6.96
CA SER A 136 2.17 11.56 -6.74
C SER A 136 2.94 11.79 -8.04
N ILE A 137 2.59 11.05 -9.11
CA ILE A 137 3.17 11.20 -10.45
C ILE A 137 2.81 12.55 -11.05
N GLU A 138 1.53 12.93 -10.96
CA GLU A 138 1.03 14.22 -11.48
C GLU A 138 1.68 15.42 -10.76
N LEU A 139 1.84 15.34 -9.44
CA LEU A 139 2.52 16.39 -8.66
C LEU A 139 3.99 16.59 -9.08
N ALA A 140 4.67 15.51 -9.50
CA ALA A 140 6.01 15.57 -10.05
C ALA A 140 6.05 16.07 -11.50
N GLY A 141 4.90 16.21 -12.17
CA GLY A 141 4.79 16.57 -13.58
C GLY A 141 5.00 15.39 -14.53
N GLY A 142 5.07 14.18 -14.00
CA GLY A 142 5.16 12.92 -14.77
C GLY A 142 3.83 12.55 -15.42
N LYS A 143 3.89 11.62 -16.36
CA LYS A 143 2.72 11.06 -17.04
C LYS A 143 2.57 9.59 -16.65
N PRO A 144 1.44 9.19 -16.04
CA PRO A 144 1.17 7.79 -15.82
C PRO A 144 0.90 7.07 -17.16
N VAL A 145 1.46 5.86 -17.29
CA VAL A 145 1.21 4.93 -18.39
C VAL A 145 0.69 3.63 -17.80
N PHE A 146 -0.52 3.23 -18.15
CA PHE A 146 -1.21 2.14 -17.47
C PHE A 146 -0.99 0.80 -18.14
N VAL A 147 -0.76 -0.22 -17.31
CA VAL A 147 -0.77 -1.63 -17.68
C VAL A 147 -1.85 -2.31 -16.87
N THR A 148 -2.98 -2.59 -17.52
CA THR A 148 -4.19 -3.08 -16.87
C THR A 148 -4.12 -4.60 -16.66
N LEU A 149 -4.39 -5.01 -15.41
CA LEU A 149 -4.61 -6.40 -15.03
C LEU A 149 -6.10 -6.72 -15.11
N GLU A 150 -6.43 -7.93 -15.54
CA GLU A 150 -7.80 -8.38 -15.75
C GLU A 150 -8.20 -9.46 -14.72
N ALA A 151 -9.43 -9.36 -14.22
CA ALA A 151 -10.02 -10.45 -13.44
C ALA A 151 -10.15 -11.73 -14.30
N PRO A 152 -10.14 -12.92 -13.70
CA PRO A 152 -10.18 -13.18 -12.25
C PRO A 152 -8.81 -13.30 -11.59
N ASP A 153 -7.75 -13.54 -12.32
CA ASP A 153 -6.43 -13.89 -11.78
C ASP A 153 -5.45 -12.71 -11.68
N TYR A 154 -5.76 -11.60 -12.33
CA TYR A 154 -4.93 -10.39 -12.36
C TYR A 154 -3.47 -10.68 -12.71
N ALA A 155 -3.27 -11.61 -13.67
CA ALA A 155 -1.94 -11.95 -14.16
C ALA A 155 -1.28 -10.77 -14.86
N ILE A 156 0.05 -10.65 -14.67
CA ILE A 156 0.80 -9.52 -15.23
C ILE A 156 1.00 -9.76 -16.74
N PRO A 157 0.51 -8.86 -17.61
CA PRO A 157 0.70 -8.96 -19.04
C PRO A 157 2.08 -8.43 -19.45
N PHE A 158 3.12 -9.23 -19.27
CA PHE A 158 4.52 -8.82 -19.46
C PHE A 158 4.81 -8.28 -20.86
N ASP A 159 4.13 -8.80 -21.90
CA ASP A 159 4.27 -8.27 -23.26
C ASP A 159 3.75 -6.83 -23.36
N ARG A 160 2.64 -6.51 -22.69
CA ARG A 160 2.12 -5.13 -22.61
C ARG A 160 3.05 -4.26 -21.76
N LEU A 161 3.59 -4.79 -20.66
CA LEU A 161 4.55 -4.07 -19.81
C LEU A 161 5.81 -3.70 -20.60
N ALA A 162 6.35 -4.64 -21.37
CA ALA A 162 7.52 -4.40 -22.22
C ALA A 162 7.22 -3.38 -23.33
N ALA A 163 6.06 -3.49 -23.99
CA ALA A 163 5.64 -2.57 -25.04
C ALA A 163 5.34 -1.14 -24.53
N ALA A 164 5.06 -0.98 -23.23
CA ALA A 164 4.81 0.32 -22.61
C ALA A 164 6.11 1.14 -22.37
N ILE A 165 7.28 0.51 -22.47
CA ILE A 165 8.56 1.20 -22.26
C ILE A 165 8.90 2.03 -23.49
N THR A 166 9.15 3.33 -23.27
CA THR A 166 9.60 4.30 -24.27
C THR A 166 10.89 4.97 -23.82
N PRO A 167 11.54 5.76 -24.67
CA PRO A 167 12.68 6.58 -24.24
C PRO A 167 12.38 7.61 -23.14
N LYS A 168 11.09 7.87 -22.87
CA LYS A 168 10.61 8.76 -21.79
C LYS A 168 10.30 8.02 -20.50
N THR A 169 10.27 6.69 -20.50
CA THR A 169 9.96 5.90 -19.33
C THR A 169 11.06 6.08 -18.29
N ARG A 170 10.71 6.68 -17.18
CA ARG A 170 11.59 6.91 -16.03
C ARG A 170 11.50 5.79 -15.01
N MET A 171 10.29 5.27 -14.77
CA MET A 171 10.04 4.37 -13.64
C MET A 171 8.92 3.38 -13.98
N ILE A 172 9.03 2.17 -13.43
CA ILE A 172 7.92 1.22 -13.30
C ILE A 172 7.59 1.11 -11.82
N LEU A 173 6.31 1.36 -11.46
CA LEU A 173 5.80 1.20 -10.11
C LEU A 173 5.09 -0.14 -10.01
N ILE A 174 5.58 -0.98 -9.09
CA ILE A 174 4.99 -2.28 -8.77
C ILE A 174 4.54 -2.32 -7.31
N ASN A 175 3.49 -3.10 -7.03
CA ASN A 175 3.03 -3.38 -5.68
C ASN A 175 2.90 -4.88 -5.48
N THR A 176 3.64 -5.44 -4.54
CA THR A 176 3.60 -6.87 -4.23
C THR A 176 3.88 -7.12 -2.74
N PRO A 177 3.02 -7.84 -2.06
CA PRO A 177 1.68 -8.31 -2.41
C PRO A 177 0.74 -7.17 -2.80
N HIS A 178 -0.16 -7.42 -3.75
CA HIS A 178 -0.88 -6.40 -4.49
C HIS A 178 -2.18 -5.95 -3.82
N ASN A 179 -2.33 -4.66 -3.60
CA ASN A 179 -3.61 -4.02 -3.22
C ASN A 179 -4.21 -3.38 -4.49
N PRO A 180 -5.42 -3.75 -4.94
CA PRO A 180 -6.50 -4.39 -4.18
C PRO A 180 -6.63 -5.91 -4.31
N THR A 181 -5.94 -6.55 -5.25
CA THR A 181 -6.28 -7.90 -5.77
C THR A 181 -5.89 -9.06 -4.85
N GLY A 182 -4.93 -8.86 -3.93
CA GLY A 182 -4.40 -9.94 -3.09
C GLY A 182 -3.46 -10.91 -3.84
N THR A 183 -3.05 -10.58 -5.06
CA THR A 183 -2.08 -11.38 -5.82
C THR A 183 -0.64 -11.07 -5.39
N VAL A 184 0.29 -11.95 -5.71
CA VAL A 184 1.73 -11.81 -5.41
C VAL A 184 2.53 -12.07 -6.67
N TRP A 185 3.60 -11.29 -6.85
CA TRP A 185 4.59 -11.57 -7.88
C TRP A 185 5.40 -12.80 -7.49
N ARG A 186 5.68 -13.65 -8.46
CA ARG A 186 6.47 -14.88 -8.32
C ARG A 186 7.90 -14.64 -8.75
N GLU A 187 8.79 -15.56 -8.43
CA GLU A 187 10.17 -15.56 -8.89
C GLU A 187 10.28 -15.41 -10.42
N SER A 188 9.44 -16.16 -11.17
CA SER A 188 9.37 -16.06 -12.63
C SER A 188 8.96 -14.67 -13.12
N ASP A 189 8.13 -13.95 -12.36
CA ASP A 189 7.68 -12.61 -12.71
C ASP A 189 8.78 -11.59 -12.49
N MET A 190 9.57 -11.74 -11.42
CA MET A 190 10.75 -10.93 -11.15
C MET A 190 11.83 -11.10 -12.21
N HIS A 191 12.09 -12.33 -12.66
CA HIS A 191 13.02 -12.57 -13.75
C HIS A 191 12.56 -11.95 -15.09
N LYS A 192 11.28 -12.01 -15.40
CA LYS A 192 10.73 -11.32 -16.57
C LYS A 192 10.90 -9.80 -16.47
N LEU A 193 10.69 -9.24 -15.26
CA LEU A 193 10.94 -7.82 -15.03
C LEU A 193 12.42 -7.47 -15.23
N GLU A 194 13.35 -8.30 -14.73
CA GLU A 194 14.79 -8.14 -14.99
C GLU A 194 15.11 -8.11 -16.49
N GLU A 195 14.52 -9.03 -17.25
CA GLU A 195 14.71 -9.09 -18.73
C GLU A 195 14.20 -7.82 -19.41
N ILE A 196 13.03 -7.35 -19.00
CA ILE A 196 12.38 -6.14 -19.57
C ILE A 196 13.20 -4.88 -19.32
N VAL A 197 13.76 -4.71 -18.12
CA VAL A 197 14.51 -3.49 -17.76
C VAL A 197 15.99 -3.56 -18.09
N ARG A 198 16.48 -4.72 -18.53
CA ARG A 198 17.90 -4.91 -18.90
C ARG A 198 18.30 -3.99 -20.04
N GLY A 199 19.43 -3.29 -19.87
CA GLY A 199 19.94 -2.34 -20.87
C GLY A 199 19.18 -1.01 -20.93
N THR A 200 18.21 -0.78 -20.04
CA THR A 200 17.49 0.49 -19.90
C THR A 200 17.95 1.28 -18.67
N ASN A 201 17.58 2.57 -18.60
CA ASN A 201 17.75 3.42 -17.43
C ASN A 201 16.47 3.50 -16.56
N VAL A 202 15.53 2.60 -16.78
CA VAL A 202 14.25 2.57 -16.05
C VAL A 202 14.51 2.18 -14.60
N LEU A 203 13.97 2.98 -13.67
CA LEU A 203 13.98 2.71 -12.23
C LEU A 203 12.77 1.87 -11.84
N ILE A 204 12.88 1.19 -10.71
CA ILE A 204 11.76 0.45 -10.11
C ILE A 204 11.38 1.12 -8.78
N LEU A 205 10.09 1.36 -8.59
CA LEU A 205 9.52 1.71 -7.30
C LEU A 205 8.67 0.52 -6.84
N SER A 206 9.18 -0.23 -5.86
CA SER A 206 8.53 -1.42 -5.33
C SER A 206 7.84 -1.10 -4.01
N ASP A 207 6.51 -1.07 -4.04
CA ASP A 207 5.70 -0.96 -2.83
C ASP A 207 5.49 -2.36 -2.25
N GLU A 208 6.19 -2.64 -1.15
CA GLU A 208 6.22 -3.95 -0.49
C GLU A 208 5.62 -3.89 0.92
N VAL A 209 4.67 -2.97 1.17
CA VAL A 209 4.09 -2.77 2.51
C VAL A 209 3.42 -4.01 3.09
N TYR A 210 3.04 -4.97 2.25
CA TYR A 210 2.44 -6.25 2.65
C TYR A 210 3.43 -7.43 2.62
N GLU A 211 4.74 -7.18 2.61
CA GLU A 211 5.82 -8.16 2.44
C GLU A 211 5.75 -9.41 3.34
N HIS A 212 5.14 -9.30 4.52
CA HIS A 212 4.96 -10.39 5.48
C HIS A 212 3.58 -11.06 5.43
N MET A 213 2.77 -10.74 4.43
CA MET A 213 1.41 -11.28 4.28
C MET A 213 1.30 -12.04 2.96
N VAL A 214 2.00 -13.18 2.89
CA VAL A 214 1.99 -14.12 1.77
C VAL A 214 1.62 -15.49 2.33
N TYR A 215 0.76 -16.23 1.65
CA TYR A 215 0.04 -17.40 2.19
C TYR A 215 0.38 -18.69 1.47
N ASP A 216 -0.11 -19.80 2.04
CA ASP A 216 -0.05 -21.15 1.45
C ASP A 216 1.40 -21.63 1.21
N GLY A 217 2.31 -21.25 2.12
CA GLY A 217 3.72 -21.61 2.04
C GLY A 217 4.51 -20.92 0.94
N ALA A 218 3.88 -19.98 0.21
CA ALA A 218 4.60 -19.15 -0.76
C ALA A 218 5.50 -18.13 -0.05
N ARG A 219 6.49 -17.66 -0.78
CA ARG A 219 7.46 -16.68 -0.28
C ARG A 219 7.22 -15.33 -0.96
N HIS A 220 7.41 -14.24 -0.20
CA HIS A 220 7.46 -12.91 -0.80
C HIS A 220 8.72 -12.75 -1.65
N GLU A 221 8.54 -12.34 -2.90
CA GLU A 221 9.63 -12.04 -3.83
C GLU A 221 9.90 -10.53 -3.83
N SER A 222 10.67 -10.08 -2.81
CA SER A 222 11.17 -8.71 -2.79
C SER A 222 12.16 -8.48 -3.92
N VAL A 223 12.13 -7.31 -4.54
CA VAL A 223 13.16 -6.91 -5.51
C VAL A 223 14.58 -6.90 -4.92
N ALA A 224 14.70 -6.87 -3.58
CA ALA A 224 15.99 -7.01 -2.88
C ALA A 224 16.70 -8.33 -3.17
N ARG A 225 15.97 -9.40 -3.52
CA ARG A 225 16.53 -10.71 -3.85
C ARG A 225 17.26 -10.75 -5.21
N TYR A 226 16.93 -9.82 -6.09
CA TYR A 226 17.35 -9.78 -7.48
C TYR A 226 18.37 -8.66 -7.67
N PRO A 227 19.68 -8.97 -7.84
CA PRO A 227 20.74 -7.94 -7.85
C PRO A 227 20.53 -6.85 -8.91
N GLU A 228 20.07 -7.20 -10.11
CA GLU A 228 19.86 -6.25 -11.20
C GLU A 228 18.65 -5.31 -10.91
N LEU A 229 17.58 -5.84 -10.30
CA LEU A 229 16.45 -5.03 -9.86
C LEU A 229 16.84 -4.17 -8.65
N ALA A 230 17.47 -4.76 -7.63
CA ALA A 230 17.87 -4.05 -6.42
C ALA A 230 18.81 -2.87 -6.72
N ALA A 231 19.65 -2.97 -7.76
CA ALA A 231 20.58 -1.90 -8.16
C ALA A 231 19.89 -0.65 -8.73
N ARG A 232 18.59 -0.73 -9.05
CA ARG A 232 17.77 0.35 -9.65
C ARG A 232 16.46 0.60 -8.94
N SER A 233 16.30 0.08 -7.71
CA SER A 233 15.00 0.11 -7.04
C SER A 233 14.99 0.97 -5.79
N PHE A 234 13.85 1.64 -5.56
CA PHE A 234 13.39 2.05 -4.25
C PHE A 234 12.45 0.97 -3.72
N ILE A 235 12.76 0.40 -2.56
CA ILE A 235 11.94 -0.60 -1.87
C ILE A 235 11.27 0.09 -0.70
N VAL A 236 9.94 0.15 -0.73
CA VAL A 236 9.12 0.83 0.28
C VAL A 236 8.42 -0.19 1.15
N SER A 237 8.54 -0.04 2.47
CA SER A 237 7.82 -0.85 3.44
C SER A 237 7.24 -0.01 4.58
N SER A 238 6.36 -0.61 5.38
CA SER A 238 5.61 0.10 6.42
C SER A 238 5.45 -0.73 7.69
N PHE A 239 5.91 -0.20 8.82
CA PHE A 239 5.64 -0.81 10.13
C PHE A 239 4.15 -0.79 10.50
N GLY A 240 3.39 0.17 9.94
CA GLY A 240 1.95 0.26 10.14
C GLY A 240 1.19 -0.99 9.70
N LYS A 241 1.65 -1.63 8.61
CA LYS A 241 1.05 -2.87 8.10
C LYS A 241 1.55 -4.09 8.88
N THR A 242 2.87 -4.15 9.12
CA THR A 242 3.51 -5.28 9.80
C THR A 242 3.10 -5.41 11.27
N TYR A 243 2.95 -4.30 11.98
CA TYR A 243 2.73 -4.28 13.43
C TYR A 243 1.37 -3.72 13.86
N HIS A 244 0.42 -3.60 12.95
CA HIS A 244 -0.95 -3.11 13.22
C HIS A 244 -0.98 -1.69 13.81
N VAL A 245 -0.03 -0.85 13.40
CA VAL A 245 0.12 0.54 13.87
C VAL A 245 0.02 1.55 12.73
N THR A 246 -1.00 1.41 11.89
CA THR A 246 -1.18 2.24 10.68
C THR A 246 -1.23 3.73 10.99
N GLY A 247 -1.77 4.11 12.14
CA GLY A 247 -1.86 5.49 12.62
C GLY A 247 -0.53 6.11 13.05
N TRP A 248 0.50 5.31 13.31
CA TRP A 248 1.81 5.83 13.72
C TRP A 248 2.61 6.45 12.57
N LYS A 249 2.26 6.12 11.35
CA LYS A 249 2.86 6.69 10.14
C LYS A 249 4.39 6.57 10.10
N VAL A 250 4.92 5.36 10.36
CA VAL A 250 6.35 5.06 10.23
C VAL A 250 6.55 3.95 9.20
N GLY A 251 7.44 4.21 8.27
CA GLY A 251 7.89 3.28 7.23
C GLY A 251 9.36 3.51 6.92
N TYR A 252 9.85 2.90 5.86
CA TYR A 252 11.20 3.10 5.39
C TYR A 252 11.33 2.87 3.88
N VAL A 253 12.43 3.40 3.34
CA VAL A 253 12.92 3.12 1.99
C VAL A 253 14.31 2.51 2.10
N ALA A 254 14.54 1.42 1.36
CA ALA A 254 15.85 0.88 1.07
C ALA A 254 16.14 1.05 -0.43
N ALA A 255 17.29 1.64 -0.77
CA ALA A 255 17.69 1.89 -2.15
C ALA A 255 19.22 2.00 -2.25
N PRO A 256 19.83 1.82 -3.43
CA PRO A 256 21.26 2.09 -3.63
C PRO A 256 21.63 3.50 -3.20
N ALA A 257 22.87 3.67 -2.72
CA ALA A 257 23.36 4.94 -2.15
C ALA A 257 23.14 6.16 -3.06
N ALA A 258 23.31 6.01 -4.38
CA ALA A 258 23.07 7.10 -5.32
C ALA A 258 21.60 7.54 -5.37
N LEU A 259 20.66 6.59 -5.37
CA LEU A 259 19.22 6.88 -5.32
C LEU A 259 18.81 7.43 -3.96
N THR A 260 19.36 6.89 -2.88
CA THR A 260 19.14 7.37 -1.52
C THR A 260 19.63 8.81 -1.33
N ALA A 261 20.72 9.19 -1.95
CA ALA A 261 21.22 10.56 -1.89
C ALA A 261 20.21 11.56 -2.51
N GLU A 262 19.64 11.25 -3.66
CA GLU A 262 18.60 12.08 -4.27
C GLU A 262 17.29 12.06 -3.48
N PHE A 263 16.87 10.89 -3.00
CA PHE A 263 15.70 10.76 -2.13
C PHE A 263 15.81 11.67 -0.90
N ARG A 264 16.94 11.67 -0.22
CA ARG A 264 17.17 12.45 1.01
C ARG A 264 17.14 13.95 0.78
N LYS A 265 17.52 14.45 -0.40
CA LYS A 265 17.39 15.87 -0.75
C LYS A 265 15.95 16.34 -0.70
N VAL A 266 15.02 15.54 -1.24
CA VAL A 266 13.58 15.85 -1.22
C VAL A 266 12.99 15.57 0.17
N HIS A 267 13.33 14.45 0.78
CA HIS A 267 12.85 14.05 2.09
C HIS A 267 13.12 15.11 3.17
N GLN A 268 14.30 15.71 3.15
CA GLN A 268 14.69 16.77 4.10
C GLN A 268 13.72 17.96 4.09
N PHE A 269 13.18 18.34 2.95
CA PHE A 269 12.30 19.50 2.82
C PHE A 269 10.81 19.15 2.75
N ASN A 270 10.49 17.88 2.50
CA ASN A 270 9.12 17.37 2.51
C ASN A 270 8.65 17.03 3.94
N VAL A 271 9.48 16.32 4.71
CA VAL A 271 9.16 15.82 6.06
C VAL A 271 10.19 16.29 7.10
N PHE A 272 11.43 16.50 6.68
CA PHE A 272 12.61 16.72 7.49
C PHE A 272 13.01 15.45 8.26
N THR A 273 12.18 14.98 9.19
CA THR A 273 12.44 13.78 10.00
C THR A 273 11.13 13.17 10.52
N VAL A 274 11.21 11.99 11.09
CA VAL A 274 10.07 11.22 11.59
C VAL A 274 10.11 11.17 13.12
N ASN A 275 8.96 10.95 13.73
CA ASN A 275 8.75 10.89 15.17
C ASN A 275 9.78 10.01 15.91
N THR A 276 10.60 10.60 16.77
CA THR A 276 11.73 9.95 17.44
C THR A 276 11.31 8.82 18.38
N PRO A 277 10.35 9.01 19.31
CA PRO A 277 9.93 7.93 20.21
C PRO A 277 9.45 6.68 19.46
N MET A 278 8.70 6.88 18.37
CA MET A 278 8.22 5.75 17.53
C MET A 278 9.38 5.00 16.91
N GLN A 279 10.40 5.71 16.41
CA GLN A 279 11.58 5.08 15.84
C GLN A 279 12.37 4.27 16.86
N ILE A 280 12.54 4.78 18.09
CA ILE A 280 13.27 4.09 19.16
C ILE A 280 12.51 2.83 19.60
N GLY A 281 11.19 2.94 19.82
CA GLY A 281 10.36 1.80 20.19
C GLY A 281 10.33 0.72 19.09
N LEU A 282 10.23 1.13 17.83
CA LEU A 282 10.29 0.21 16.67
C LEU A 282 11.67 -0.45 16.54
N ALA A 283 12.76 0.27 16.81
CA ALA A 283 14.10 -0.30 16.77
C ALA A 283 14.28 -1.45 17.76
N ASP A 284 13.76 -1.28 18.99
CA ASP A 284 13.81 -2.33 20.00
C ASP A 284 12.90 -3.52 19.60
N TYR A 285 11.69 -3.24 19.16
CA TYR A 285 10.70 -4.28 18.82
C TYR A 285 11.10 -5.10 17.59
N LEU A 286 11.72 -4.47 16.58
CA LEU A 286 12.15 -5.13 15.35
C LEU A 286 13.29 -6.15 15.55
N ARG A 287 14.01 -6.09 16.67
CA ARG A 287 15.05 -7.07 17.01
C ARG A 287 14.50 -8.48 17.29
N ASP A 288 13.25 -8.57 17.74
CA ASP A 288 12.53 -9.83 17.79
C ASP A 288 11.91 -10.14 16.41
N PRO A 289 12.40 -11.16 15.68
CA PRO A 289 11.88 -11.48 14.36
C PRO A 289 10.51 -12.18 14.41
N ALA A 290 10.13 -12.77 15.55
CA ALA A 290 8.92 -13.57 15.65
C ALA A 290 7.65 -12.83 15.21
N PRO A 291 7.39 -11.55 15.59
CA PRO A 291 6.17 -10.86 15.19
C PRO A 291 5.99 -10.73 13.68
N TYR A 292 7.05 -10.50 12.90
CA TYR A 292 6.90 -10.39 11.45
C TYR A 292 7.02 -11.75 10.74
N LEU A 293 7.76 -12.71 11.28
CA LEU A 293 7.88 -14.04 10.69
C LEU A 293 6.61 -14.90 10.86
N THR A 294 5.82 -14.66 11.92
CA THR A 294 4.54 -15.37 12.16
C THR A 294 3.32 -14.64 11.63
N LEU A 295 3.50 -13.46 11.05
CA LEU A 295 2.39 -12.62 10.58
C LEU A 295 1.59 -13.27 9.45
N ALA A 296 2.26 -14.01 8.56
CA ALA A 296 1.61 -14.77 7.49
C ALA A 296 0.59 -15.77 8.05
N ASP A 297 0.99 -16.58 9.03
CA ASP A 297 0.11 -17.58 9.65
C ASP A 297 -1.08 -16.93 10.37
N PHE A 298 -0.84 -15.81 11.03
CA PHE A 298 -1.90 -15.04 11.69
C PHE A 298 -2.97 -14.57 10.71
N TYR A 299 -2.57 -13.97 9.59
CA TYR A 299 -3.52 -13.49 8.59
C TYR A 299 -4.09 -14.60 7.72
N GLN A 300 -3.35 -15.67 7.46
CA GLN A 300 -3.87 -16.84 6.74
C GLN A 300 -5.06 -17.46 7.47
N LYS A 301 -4.99 -17.62 8.81
CA LYS A 301 -6.12 -18.12 9.61
C LYS A 301 -7.36 -17.24 9.45
N LYS A 302 -7.20 -15.91 9.46
CA LYS A 302 -8.32 -14.95 9.24
C LYS A 302 -8.87 -15.04 7.81
N ARG A 303 -7.99 -15.13 6.80
CA ARG A 303 -8.36 -15.33 5.41
C ARG A 303 -9.20 -16.61 5.24
N ASP A 304 -8.69 -17.72 5.75
CA ASP A 304 -9.33 -19.03 5.58
C ASP A 304 -10.68 -19.08 6.27
N PHE A 305 -10.78 -18.52 7.49
CA PHE A 305 -12.06 -18.34 8.19
C PHE A 305 -13.06 -17.54 7.35
N PHE A 306 -12.64 -16.40 6.83
CA PHE A 306 -13.51 -15.52 6.05
C PHE A 306 -13.92 -16.17 4.72
N ARG A 307 -12.97 -16.80 4.00
CA ARG A 307 -13.23 -17.54 2.75
C ARG A 307 -14.23 -18.67 2.94
N ALA A 308 -14.04 -19.51 3.97
CA ALA A 308 -14.95 -20.61 4.26
C ALA A 308 -16.41 -20.15 4.55
N GLY A 309 -16.57 -18.93 5.09
CA GLY A 309 -17.88 -18.31 5.24
C GLY A 309 -18.45 -17.81 3.92
N LEU A 310 -17.64 -17.17 3.09
CA LEU A 310 -18.04 -16.66 1.78
C LEU A 310 -18.42 -17.77 0.79
N GLU A 311 -17.79 -18.95 0.86
CA GLU A 311 -18.13 -20.12 0.05
C GLU A 311 -19.58 -20.62 0.22
N ARG A 312 -20.25 -20.17 1.29
CA ARG A 312 -21.67 -20.49 1.54
C ARG A 312 -22.63 -19.44 0.95
N THR A 313 -22.09 -18.43 0.27
CA THR A 313 -22.84 -17.36 -0.39
C THR A 313 -22.79 -17.54 -1.91
N ARG A 314 -23.46 -16.68 -2.66
CA ARG A 314 -23.37 -16.66 -4.11
C ARG A 314 -22.16 -15.88 -4.66
N PHE A 315 -21.31 -15.34 -3.80
CA PHE A 315 -20.05 -14.74 -4.26
C PHE A 315 -19.10 -15.79 -4.82
N LYS A 316 -18.43 -15.45 -5.91
CA LYS A 316 -17.33 -16.24 -6.44
C LYS A 316 -16.00 -15.68 -5.92
N LEU A 317 -15.27 -16.48 -5.17
CA LEU A 317 -13.99 -16.10 -4.60
C LEU A 317 -12.90 -15.98 -5.66
N LEU A 318 -12.20 -14.86 -5.69
CA LEU A 318 -11.00 -14.69 -6.50
C LEU A 318 -9.76 -15.16 -5.73
N PRO A 319 -8.61 -15.37 -6.41
CA PRO A 319 -7.35 -15.69 -5.74
C PRO A 319 -6.99 -14.66 -4.66
N CYS A 320 -6.45 -15.15 -3.54
CA CYS A 320 -5.95 -14.31 -2.45
C CYS A 320 -4.70 -14.99 -1.87
N THR A 321 -3.56 -14.69 -2.47
CA THR A 321 -2.26 -15.27 -2.12
C THR A 321 -1.42 -14.35 -1.23
N GLY A 322 -1.88 -13.10 -1.05
CA GLY A 322 -1.23 -12.13 -0.16
C GLY A 322 -2.16 -11.01 0.28
N THR A 323 -1.64 -10.05 1.03
CA THR A 323 -2.35 -8.93 1.67
C THR A 323 -3.37 -9.38 2.72
N TYR A 324 -4.26 -8.51 3.14
CA TYR A 324 -5.43 -8.85 3.97
C TYR A 324 -6.74 -8.49 3.26
N PHE A 325 -6.73 -8.59 1.91
CA PHE A 325 -7.90 -8.31 1.09
C PHE A 325 -8.37 -9.56 0.35
N GLN A 326 -9.69 -9.74 0.30
CA GLN A 326 -10.35 -10.74 -0.50
C GLN A 326 -11.21 -10.04 -1.54
N CYS A 327 -10.88 -10.22 -2.82
CA CYS A 327 -11.74 -9.85 -3.92
C CYS A 327 -12.74 -10.97 -4.21
N VAL A 328 -13.97 -10.57 -4.53
CA VAL A 328 -15.06 -11.49 -4.89
C VAL A 328 -15.82 -10.95 -6.10
N ASP A 329 -16.17 -11.85 -7.01
CA ASP A 329 -17.10 -11.58 -8.10
C ASP A 329 -18.54 -11.74 -7.57
N TYR A 330 -19.37 -10.72 -7.80
CA TYR A 330 -20.76 -10.68 -7.37
C TYR A 330 -21.78 -10.85 -8.50
N SER A 331 -21.34 -11.16 -9.72
CA SER A 331 -22.21 -11.25 -10.91
C SER A 331 -23.37 -12.26 -10.79
N ALA A 332 -23.23 -13.27 -9.93
CA ALA A 332 -24.32 -14.21 -9.61
C ALA A 332 -25.37 -13.61 -8.66
N ILE A 333 -25.14 -12.43 -8.09
CA ILE A 333 -25.99 -11.78 -7.10
C ILE A 333 -26.75 -10.60 -7.71
N SER A 334 -26.07 -9.78 -8.53
CA SER A 334 -26.61 -8.52 -9.04
C SER A 334 -25.93 -8.09 -10.34
N ASP A 335 -26.69 -7.39 -11.20
CA ASP A 335 -26.19 -6.74 -12.43
C ASP A 335 -25.86 -5.24 -12.20
N LEU A 336 -25.91 -4.75 -10.96
CA LEU A 336 -25.57 -3.36 -10.64
C LEU A 336 -24.08 -3.08 -10.93
N PRO A 337 -23.73 -1.87 -11.38
CA PRO A 337 -22.32 -1.41 -11.41
C PRO A 337 -21.67 -1.52 -10.04
N GLU A 338 -20.34 -1.75 -9.99
CA GLU A 338 -19.61 -2.04 -8.75
C GLU A 338 -19.81 -0.99 -7.65
N ALA A 339 -19.80 0.29 -8.01
CA ALA A 339 -20.00 1.38 -7.06
C ALA A 339 -21.44 1.37 -6.48
N GLU A 340 -22.44 1.07 -7.29
CA GLU A 340 -23.84 0.97 -6.87
C GLU A 340 -24.09 -0.29 -6.05
N PHE A 341 -23.50 -1.42 -6.48
CA PHE A 341 -23.55 -2.66 -5.72
C PHE A 341 -22.91 -2.49 -4.32
N SER A 342 -21.76 -1.84 -4.23
CA SER A 342 -21.09 -1.58 -2.94
C SER A 342 -21.96 -0.73 -2.00
N LYS A 343 -22.65 0.28 -2.54
CA LYS A 343 -23.60 1.11 -1.76
C LYS A 343 -24.82 0.31 -1.32
N TRP A 344 -25.41 -0.49 -2.23
CA TRP A 344 -26.52 -1.37 -1.92
C TRP A 344 -26.16 -2.40 -0.86
N LEU A 345 -25.00 -3.07 -1.01
CA LEU A 345 -24.49 -4.05 -0.05
C LEU A 345 -24.33 -3.42 1.35
N THR A 346 -23.85 -2.19 1.41
CA THR A 346 -23.68 -1.45 2.67
C THR A 346 -25.03 -1.09 3.30
N SER A 347 -25.99 -0.60 2.50
CA SER A 347 -27.25 -0.05 3.00
C SER A 347 -28.27 -1.14 3.31
N GLU A 348 -28.38 -2.17 2.48
CA GLU A 348 -29.45 -3.18 2.56
C GLU A 348 -29.00 -4.47 3.27
N ILE A 349 -27.74 -4.87 3.06
CA ILE A 349 -27.19 -6.08 3.68
C ILE A 349 -26.41 -5.74 4.97
N GLY A 350 -25.92 -4.51 5.05
CA GLY A 350 -25.21 -4.02 6.23
C GLY A 350 -23.74 -4.44 6.29
N VAL A 351 -23.09 -4.66 5.14
CA VAL A 351 -21.64 -4.94 5.03
C VAL A 351 -21.02 -4.02 3.98
N ALA A 352 -20.05 -3.23 4.37
CA ALA A 352 -19.37 -2.34 3.44
C ALA A 352 -18.19 -3.05 2.72
N ALA A 353 -18.10 -2.83 1.42
CA ALA A 353 -17.02 -3.27 0.53
C ALA A 353 -16.48 -2.08 -0.26
N ILE A 354 -15.36 -2.27 -0.94
CA ILE A 354 -14.83 -1.29 -1.90
C ILE A 354 -14.97 -1.84 -3.31
N PRO A 355 -15.57 -1.08 -4.25
CA PRO A 355 -15.63 -1.46 -5.65
C PRO A 355 -14.21 -1.48 -6.25
N VAL A 356 -13.84 -2.53 -6.99
CA VAL A 356 -12.49 -2.63 -7.56
C VAL A 356 -12.32 -1.67 -8.74
N SER A 357 -13.41 -1.30 -9.42
CA SER A 357 -13.44 -0.26 -10.45
C SER A 357 -12.86 1.09 -9.99
N ALA A 358 -12.95 1.41 -8.69
CA ALA A 358 -12.39 2.63 -8.15
C ALA A 358 -10.83 2.70 -8.12
N PHE A 359 -10.16 1.61 -8.46
CA PHE A 359 -8.69 1.53 -8.54
C PHE A 359 -8.16 1.60 -9.97
N TYR A 360 -9.02 1.83 -10.96
CA TYR A 360 -8.65 2.05 -12.34
C TYR A 360 -8.77 3.54 -12.70
N HIS A 361 -7.95 3.99 -13.65
CA HIS A 361 -7.97 5.40 -14.07
C HIS A 361 -9.14 5.73 -15.02
N GLU A 362 -9.59 4.73 -15.79
CA GLU A 362 -10.77 4.83 -16.65
C GLU A 362 -11.91 3.94 -16.11
N PRO A 363 -13.16 4.19 -16.52
CA PRO A 363 -14.28 3.31 -16.16
C PRO A 363 -14.00 1.86 -16.53
N HIS A 364 -13.94 1.00 -15.52
CA HIS A 364 -13.67 -0.43 -15.67
C HIS A 364 -14.60 -1.19 -14.73
N GLU A 365 -15.42 -2.07 -15.30
CA GLU A 365 -16.41 -2.87 -14.57
C GLU A 365 -16.11 -4.35 -14.79
N SER A 366 -15.72 -5.04 -13.75
CA SER A 366 -15.42 -6.48 -13.76
C SER A 366 -16.35 -7.30 -12.86
N GLY A 367 -17.32 -6.65 -12.21
CA GLY A 367 -18.25 -7.27 -11.26
C GLY A 367 -17.56 -7.67 -9.94
N VAL A 368 -16.51 -6.97 -9.55
CA VAL A 368 -15.66 -7.35 -8.42
C VAL A 368 -15.68 -6.30 -7.30
N VAL A 369 -15.85 -6.77 -6.06
CA VAL A 369 -15.67 -5.94 -4.86
C VAL A 369 -14.60 -6.54 -3.96
N ARG A 370 -13.96 -5.67 -3.16
CA ARG A 370 -12.90 -6.01 -2.23
C ARG A 370 -13.38 -5.91 -0.78
N PHE A 371 -13.17 -6.97 0.00
CA PHE A 371 -13.30 -7.00 1.45
C PHE A 371 -11.95 -7.01 2.14
N CYS A 372 -11.86 -6.37 3.32
CA CYS A 372 -10.72 -6.44 4.23
C CYS A 372 -11.01 -7.44 5.35
N PHE A 373 -10.18 -8.49 5.48
CA PHE A 373 -10.29 -9.47 6.57
C PHE A 373 -9.32 -9.21 7.74
N ALA A 374 -8.63 -8.07 7.75
CA ALA A 374 -7.87 -7.62 8.91
C ALA A 374 -8.81 -7.13 10.01
N LYS A 375 -9.65 -8.04 10.53
CA LYS A 375 -10.68 -7.76 11.51
C LYS A 375 -10.65 -8.81 12.63
N GLN A 376 -11.27 -8.49 13.76
CA GLN A 376 -11.55 -9.48 14.79
C GLN A 376 -12.43 -10.59 14.22
N GLU A 377 -12.30 -11.80 14.75
CA GLU A 377 -13.12 -12.93 14.30
C GLU A 377 -14.62 -12.68 14.49
N SER A 378 -14.98 -12.01 15.59
CA SER A 378 -16.38 -11.58 15.85
C SER A 378 -16.90 -10.62 14.78
N THR A 379 -16.07 -9.69 14.30
CA THR A 379 -16.44 -8.76 13.23
C THR A 379 -16.66 -9.51 11.91
N LEU A 380 -15.74 -10.44 11.58
CA LEU A 380 -15.87 -11.28 10.38
C LEU A 380 -17.09 -12.19 10.46
N ALA A 381 -17.37 -12.82 11.62
CA ALA A 381 -18.55 -13.66 11.83
C ALA A 381 -19.84 -12.87 11.64
N SER A 382 -19.92 -11.65 12.20
CA SER A 382 -21.08 -10.77 12.03
C SER A 382 -21.30 -10.36 10.56
N ALA A 383 -20.22 -10.07 9.83
CA ALA A 383 -20.32 -9.81 8.39
C ALA A 383 -20.80 -11.02 7.60
N LEU A 384 -20.23 -12.20 7.88
CA LEU A 384 -20.62 -13.45 7.20
C LEU A 384 -22.07 -13.85 7.45
N GLU A 385 -22.61 -13.63 8.68
CA GLU A 385 -24.02 -13.85 8.99
C GLU A 385 -24.94 -12.96 8.13
N ARG A 386 -24.56 -11.70 7.90
CA ARG A 386 -25.31 -10.79 7.03
C ARG A 386 -25.19 -11.20 5.56
N LEU A 387 -23.98 -11.53 5.09
CA LEU A 387 -23.71 -11.94 3.72
C LEU A 387 -24.35 -13.29 3.35
N ALA A 388 -24.59 -14.17 4.33
CA ALA A 388 -25.27 -15.45 4.12
C ALA A 388 -26.73 -15.32 3.63
N ARG A 389 -27.29 -14.10 3.62
CA ARG A 389 -28.63 -13.80 3.06
C ARG A 389 -28.60 -13.67 1.53
N LEU A 390 -27.43 -13.61 0.95
CA LEU A 390 -27.18 -13.53 -0.48
C LEU A 390 -26.91 -14.91 -1.06
#